data_08b9a83504114c3eda8a05e43ac4909f
#
_entry.id   08b9a83504114c3eda8a05e43ac4909f
#
_cell.length_a   1.000
_cell.length_b   1.000
_cell.length_c   1.000
_cell.angle_alpha   90.00
_cell.angle_beta   90.00
_cell.angle_gamma   90.00
#
_symmetry.space_group_name_H-M   'P 1'
#
loop_
_entity.id
_entity.type
_entity.pdbx_description
1 polymer ?
#
loop_
_entity_poly.entity_id
_entity_poly.type
_entity_poly.pdbx_seq_one_letter_code
_entity_poly.pdbx_strand_id
1 'polypeptide(L)'
;MKKRMFILIGLGVVALVVAAVAVAGTVTATATVTGAGALSLSNGATASISDTLDGTDQSVNYTLPLTMNDLRGSGAGWNLTMTSTTFNDGAGHSLATSASSLAAATSACTGGGTCTNPTNSITYPLTVPAAATAPAAVKVFNAATNSGMGRFTVTPSINVSIPGNSYAGSYTSTLTIAAVSGP
;
A
#
# COMPACT_ATOMS: atom_id res chain seq x y z
N MET A 1 91.53 -40.08 -50.50
CA MET A 1 90.89 -39.43 -49.39
C MET A 1 89.50 -38.93 -49.82
N LYS A 2 88.42 -39.61 -49.42
CA LYS A 2 87.03 -39.21 -49.85
C LYS A 2 86.45 -38.30 -48.78
N LYS A 3 86.17 -37.02 -49.08
CA LYS A 3 85.46 -36.11 -48.25
C LYS A 3 83.95 -36.45 -48.32
N ARG A 4 83.35 -36.81 -47.17
CA ARG A 4 81.88 -36.95 -47.05
C ARG A 4 81.29 -35.61 -46.69
N MET A 5 80.41 -35.10 -47.57
CA MET A 5 79.62 -33.91 -47.33
C MET A 5 78.35 -34.30 -46.64
N PHE A 6 78.12 -33.82 -45.43
CA PHE A 6 76.87 -33.97 -44.71
C PHE A 6 75.91 -32.85 -45.13
N ILE A 7 74.80 -33.21 -45.71
CA ILE A 7 73.67 -32.25 -45.98
C ILE A 7 72.77 -32.27 -44.75
N LEU A 8 72.74 -31.16 -44.04
CA LEU A 8 71.74 -30.96 -42.98
C LEU A 8 70.41 -30.52 -43.66
N ILE A 9 69.40 -31.40 -43.61
CA ILE A 9 68.04 -31.05 -43.98
C ILE A 9 67.35 -30.42 -42.75
N GLY A 10 67.20 -29.08 -42.80
CA GLY A 10 66.45 -28.38 -41.74
C GLY A 10 64.95 -28.63 -41.93
N LEU A 11 64.35 -29.32 -40.99
CA LEU A 11 62.90 -29.51 -40.94
C LEU A 11 62.24 -28.25 -40.33
N GLY A 12 61.74 -27.37 -41.20
CA GLY A 12 60.98 -26.22 -40.79
C GLY A 12 59.59 -26.64 -40.32
N VAL A 13 59.35 -26.54 -39.02
CA VAL A 13 58.02 -26.72 -38.44
C VAL A 13 57.21 -25.44 -38.72
N VAL A 14 56.31 -25.49 -39.68
CA VAL A 14 55.31 -24.42 -39.89
C VAL A 14 54.21 -24.61 -38.80
N ALA A 15 54.23 -23.77 -37.79
CA ALA A 15 53.16 -23.74 -36.78
C ALA A 15 51.93 -22.99 -37.44
N LEU A 16 50.92 -23.77 -37.78
CA LEU A 16 49.64 -23.23 -38.21
C LEU A 16 48.88 -22.70 -37.00
N VAL A 17 48.87 -21.38 -36.79
CA VAL A 17 48.05 -20.73 -35.79
C VAL A 17 46.60 -20.68 -36.29
N VAL A 18 45.76 -21.59 -35.85
CA VAL A 18 44.32 -21.53 -36.09
C VAL A 18 43.72 -20.50 -35.10
N ALA A 19 43.43 -19.30 -35.61
CA ALA A 19 42.67 -18.32 -34.84
C ALA A 19 41.23 -18.86 -34.67
N ALA A 20 40.85 -19.18 -33.42
CA ALA A 20 39.48 -19.52 -33.14
C ALA A 20 38.59 -18.25 -33.27
N VAL A 21 37.72 -18.23 -34.25
CA VAL A 21 36.69 -17.17 -34.40
C VAL A 21 35.58 -17.48 -33.40
N ALA A 22 35.48 -16.68 -32.34
CA ALA A 22 34.36 -16.74 -31.42
C ALA A 22 33.14 -16.11 -32.12
N VAL A 23 32.13 -16.92 -32.42
CA VAL A 23 30.83 -16.45 -32.93
C VAL A 23 29.96 -16.19 -31.70
N ALA A 24 29.70 -14.91 -31.39
CA ALA A 24 28.75 -14.52 -30.37
C ALA A 24 27.32 -14.55 -30.94
N GLY A 25 26.47 -15.40 -30.43
CA GLY A 25 25.03 -15.42 -30.72
C GLY A 25 24.26 -14.63 -29.66
N THR A 26 23.28 -13.83 -30.06
CA THR A 26 22.34 -13.18 -29.16
C THR A 26 21.10 -14.04 -29.00
N VAL A 27 20.69 -14.29 -27.76
CA VAL A 27 19.44 -14.97 -27.42
C VAL A 27 18.52 -13.96 -26.75
N THR A 28 17.31 -13.80 -27.27
CA THR A 28 16.27 -12.96 -26.66
C THR A 28 15.42 -13.84 -25.74
N ALA A 29 15.40 -13.53 -24.43
CA ALA A 29 14.48 -14.13 -23.48
C ALA A 29 13.26 -13.23 -23.30
N THR A 30 12.06 -13.79 -23.43
CA THR A 30 10.79 -13.09 -23.21
C THR A 30 10.13 -13.64 -21.94
N ALA A 31 9.80 -12.75 -20.99
CA ALA A 31 9.00 -13.09 -19.82
C ALA A 31 7.65 -12.37 -19.91
N THR A 32 6.56 -13.12 -19.79
CA THR A 32 5.21 -12.55 -19.68
C THR A 32 4.82 -12.48 -18.22
N VAL A 33 4.53 -11.25 -17.72
CA VAL A 33 4.05 -11.00 -16.37
C VAL A 33 2.59 -10.59 -16.42
N THR A 34 1.72 -11.34 -15.74
CA THR A 34 0.27 -11.07 -15.70
C THR A 34 -0.13 -10.66 -14.29
N GLY A 35 -0.98 -9.63 -14.16
CA GLY A 35 -1.56 -9.22 -12.88
C GLY A 35 -2.43 -10.33 -12.28
N ALA A 36 -2.26 -10.61 -10.98
CA ALA A 36 -2.89 -11.73 -10.30
C ALA A 36 -4.32 -11.46 -9.81
N GLY A 37 -4.86 -10.24 -9.97
CA GLY A 37 -6.21 -9.97 -9.48
C GLY A 37 -6.62 -8.51 -9.45
N ALA A 38 -7.77 -8.26 -8.85
CA ALA A 38 -8.32 -6.93 -8.66
C ALA A 38 -7.70 -6.21 -7.46
N LEU A 39 -7.95 -4.91 -7.40
CA LEU A 39 -7.76 -4.12 -6.18
C LEU A 39 -8.66 -4.70 -5.07
N SER A 40 -8.12 -4.97 -3.89
CA SER A 40 -8.91 -5.51 -2.78
C SER A 40 -8.58 -4.82 -1.45
N LEU A 41 -9.61 -4.67 -0.64
CA LEU A 41 -9.55 -4.13 0.71
C LEU A 41 -10.22 -5.11 1.67
N SER A 42 -9.58 -5.37 2.78
CA SER A 42 -10.22 -6.06 3.92
C SER A 42 -9.87 -5.34 5.22
N ASN A 43 -10.84 -5.29 6.10
CA ASN A 43 -10.74 -4.76 7.45
C ASN A 43 -10.81 -5.90 8.46
N GLY A 44 -9.98 -5.84 9.48
CA GLY A 44 -9.80 -6.96 10.42
C GLY A 44 -10.60 -6.87 11.71
N ALA A 45 -11.00 -5.70 12.19
CA ALA A 45 -11.54 -5.57 13.53
C ALA A 45 -12.56 -4.44 13.68
N THR A 46 -13.50 -4.63 14.61
CA THR A 46 -14.33 -3.57 15.17
C THR A 46 -13.46 -2.73 16.12
N ALA A 47 -13.45 -1.42 15.95
CA ALA A 47 -12.84 -0.54 16.93
C ALA A 47 -13.76 -0.40 18.15
N SER A 48 -13.19 -0.52 19.34
CA SER A 48 -13.88 -0.22 20.60
C SER A 48 -13.05 0.80 21.37
N ILE A 49 -13.69 1.86 21.80
CA ILE A 49 -13.10 2.93 22.59
C ILE A 49 -13.93 3.11 23.87
N SER A 50 -13.29 3.54 24.94
CA SER A 50 -13.97 3.89 26.20
C SER A 50 -13.34 5.14 26.78
N ASP A 51 -14.16 5.95 27.41
CA ASP A 51 -13.72 7.14 28.14
C ASP A 51 -14.62 7.39 29.34
N THR A 52 -14.17 8.21 30.28
CA THR A 52 -14.91 8.59 31.49
C THR A 52 -15.13 10.08 31.49
N LEU A 53 -16.39 10.51 31.51
CA LEU A 53 -16.75 11.92 31.58
C LEU A 53 -16.31 12.53 32.91
N ASP A 54 -15.47 13.55 32.86
CA ASP A 54 -14.96 14.32 34.01
C ASP A 54 -15.44 15.79 33.99
N GLY A 55 -16.35 16.12 33.05
CA GLY A 55 -16.87 17.46 32.85
C GLY A 55 -16.04 18.32 31.92
N THR A 56 -14.95 17.78 31.37
CA THR A 56 -14.16 18.42 30.31
C THR A 56 -14.35 17.72 28.96
N ASP A 57 -14.05 18.43 27.85
CA ASP A 57 -14.07 17.82 26.52
C ASP A 57 -12.94 16.79 26.39
N GLN A 58 -13.27 15.59 25.96
CA GLN A 58 -12.37 14.47 25.79
C GLN A 58 -12.09 14.18 24.32
N SER A 59 -10.96 13.54 24.03
CA SER A 59 -10.60 13.06 22.70
C SER A 59 -9.99 11.67 22.79
N VAL A 60 -10.65 10.69 22.20
CA VAL A 60 -10.21 9.30 22.21
C VAL A 60 -9.71 8.90 20.83
N ASN A 61 -8.56 8.25 20.78
CA ASN A 61 -7.93 7.81 19.55
C ASN A 61 -8.01 6.30 19.38
N TYR A 62 -8.27 5.83 18.17
CA TYR A 62 -8.11 4.43 17.79
C TYR A 62 -7.47 4.29 16.42
N THR A 63 -6.84 3.16 16.18
CA THR A 63 -6.26 2.81 14.88
C THR A 63 -7.04 1.67 14.24
N LEU A 64 -7.10 1.66 12.92
CA LEU A 64 -7.81 0.67 12.13
C LEU A 64 -6.89 0.07 11.07
N PRO A 65 -6.19 -1.04 11.35
CA PRO A 65 -5.35 -1.70 10.35
C PRO A 65 -6.20 -2.29 9.22
N LEU A 66 -5.96 -1.85 8.00
CA LEU A 66 -6.63 -2.27 6.78
C LEU A 66 -5.65 -3.02 5.90
N THR A 67 -6.01 -4.22 5.46
CA THR A 67 -5.23 -4.94 4.45
C THR A 67 -5.64 -4.49 3.06
N MET A 68 -4.70 -3.92 2.32
CA MET A 68 -4.88 -3.40 0.97
C MET A 68 -3.98 -4.16 0.01
N ASN A 69 -4.53 -4.71 -1.08
CA ASN A 69 -3.76 -5.38 -2.11
C ASN A 69 -4.04 -4.76 -3.48
N ASP A 70 -3.00 -4.30 -4.14
CA ASP A 70 -3.02 -3.95 -5.56
C ASP A 70 -2.14 -4.94 -6.34
N LEU A 71 -2.76 -5.97 -6.86
CA LEU A 71 -2.11 -7.04 -7.63
C LEU A 71 -2.40 -6.92 -9.13
N ARG A 72 -2.91 -5.77 -9.57
CA ARG A 72 -3.27 -5.52 -10.98
C ARG A 72 -2.04 -5.42 -11.88
N GLY A 73 -0.89 -4.99 -11.34
CA GLY A 73 0.32 -4.76 -12.13
C GLY A 73 0.22 -3.59 -13.12
N SER A 74 -0.81 -2.75 -13.00
CA SER A 74 -1.09 -1.66 -13.94
C SER A 74 -0.43 -0.34 -13.58
N GLY A 75 -0.05 -0.15 -12.31
CA GLY A 75 0.42 1.13 -11.80
C GLY A 75 -0.63 2.25 -11.81
N ALA A 76 -1.93 1.92 -11.92
CA ALA A 76 -2.99 2.93 -12.02
C ALA A 76 -3.18 3.77 -10.74
N GLY A 77 -2.57 3.36 -9.63
CA GLY A 77 -2.83 3.92 -8.31
C GLY A 77 -4.22 3.53 -7.78
N TRP A 78 -4.53 4.01 -6.58
CA TRP A 78 -5.81 3.76 -5.91
C TRP A 78 -6.01 4.78 -4.80
N ASN A 79 -7.24 4.86 -4.29
CA ASN A 79 -7.52 5.65 -3.10
C ASN A 79 -8.45 4.89 -2.14
N LEU A 80 -8.42 5.29 -0.87
CA LEU A 80 -9.38 4.90 0.14
C LEU A 80 -10.33 6.06 0.40
N THR A 81 -11.61 5.74 0.45
CA THR A 81 -12.66 6.69 0.83
C THR A 81 -13.30 6.25 2.14
N MET A 82 -13.80 7.20 2.92
CA MET A 82 -14.38 6.95 4.23
C MET A 82 -15.62 7.83 4.46
N THR A 83 -16.62 7.24 5.09
CA THR A 83 -17.82 7.92 5.59
C THR A 83 -18.37 7.16 6.79
N SER A 84 -19.19 7.77 7.62
CA SER A 84 -19.76 7.10 8.79
C SER A 84 -21.21 7.50 9.05
N THR A 85 -21.88 6.72 9.89
CA THR A 85 -23.08 7.23 10.59
C THR A 85 -22.65 8.04 11.81
N THR A 86 -23.52 8.95 12.26
CA THR A 86 -23.29 9.66 13.51
C THR A 86 -23.24 8.68 14.69
N PHE A 87 -22.37 8.90 15.64
CA PHE A 87 -22.37 8.15 16.90
C PHE A 87 -23.67 8.43 17.65
N ASN A 88 -24.44 7.37 17.95
CA ASN A 88 -25.75 7.43 18.58
C ASN A 88 -25.87 6.36 19.67
N ASP A 89 -26.50 6.68 20.81
CA ASP A 89 -26.69 5.79 21.94
C ASP A 89 -27.98 4.96 21.89
N GLY A 90 -28.80 5.14 20.84
CA GLY A 90 -30.11 4.50 20.73
C GLY A 90 -31.21 5.09 21.63
N ALA A 91 -30.87 6.00 22.55
CA ALA A 91 -31.79 6.68 23.45
C ALA A 91 -32.13 8.12 23.01
N GLY A 92 -31.63 8.53 21.85
CA GLY A 92 -31.88 9.85 21.27
C GLY A 92 -30.73 10.84 21.40
N HIS A 93 -29.60 10.44 22.00
CA HIS A 93 -28.43 11.29 22.10
C HIS A 93 -27.41 10.92 21.04
N SER A 94 -26.73 11.91 20.47
CA SER A 94 -25.72 11.73 19.43
C SER A 94 -24.53 12.65 19.67
N LEU A 95 -23.35 12.21 19.30
CA LEU A 95 -22.20 13.10 19.18
C LEU A 95 -22.34 13.98 17.91
N ALA A 96 -21.53 14.99 17.81
CA ALA A 96 -21.52 15.86 16.64
C ALA A 96 -21.22 15.08 15.34
N THR A 97 -21.76 15.50 14.21
CA THR A 97 -21.45 14.92 12.89
C THR A 97 -19.99 15.10 12.51
N SER A 98 -19.26 16.00 13.17
CA SER A 98 -17.81 16.22 13.03
C SER A 98 -17.00 15.58 14.15
N ALA A 99 -17.59 14.73 15.01
CA ALA A 99 -16.89 14.11 16.14
C ALA A 99 -15.69 13.26 15.69
N SER A 100 -15.78 12.59 14.54
CA SER A 100 -14.69 11.77 14.03
C SER A 100 -13.77 12.56 13.10
N SER A 101 -12.48 12.55 13.39
CA SER A 101 -11.44 13.10 12.51
C SER A 101 -10.30 12.09 12.28
N LEU A 102 -9.83 11.99 11.06
CA LEU A 102 -8.65 11.22 10.72
C LEU A 102 -7.41 12.06 11.01
N ALA A 103 -6.68 11.71 12.07
CA ALA A 103 -5.50 12.44 12.51
C ALA A 103 -4.28 12.14 11.64
N ALA A 104 -4.17 10.91 11.12
CA ALA A 104 -3.10 10.44 10.26
C ALA A 104 -3.51 9.14 9.55
N ALA A 105 -2.80 8.77 8.50
CA ALA A 105 -2.82 7.43 7.94
C ALA A 105 -1.41 7.03 7.49
N THR A 106 -0.96 5.86 7.90
CA THR A 106 0.33 5.29 7.52
C THR A 106 0.15 4.07 6.66
N SER A 107 1.18 3.68 5.93
CA SER A 107 1.19 2.43 5.14
C SER A 107 2.50 1.70 5.32
N ALA A 108 2.43 0.39 5.33
CA ALA A 108 3.59 -0.51 5.37
C ALA A 108 3.39 -1.68 4.39
N CYS A 109 4.46 -2.08 3.71
CA CYS A 109 4.45 -3.30 2.90
C CYS A 109 4.24 -4.53 3.78
N THR A 110 3.45 -5.49 3.30
CA THR A 110 3.17 -6.75 3.99
C THR A 110 3.32 -7.94 3.05
N GLY A 111 3.42 -9.16 3.61
CA GLY A 111 3.39 -10.40 2.83
C GLY A 111 4.71 -10.86 2.24
N GLY A 112 5.87 -10.34 2.69
CA GLY A 112 7.21 -10.86 2.37
C GLY A 112 7.68 -10.65 0.92
N GLY A 113 6.91 -9.95 0.09
CA GLY A 113 7.27 -9.60 -1.28
C GLY A 113 7.76 -8.15 -1.41
N THR A 114 8.42 -7.85 -2.52
CA THR A 114 8.75 -6.46 -2.88
C THR A 114 7.46 -5.70 -3.20
N CYS A 115 7.27 -4.53 -2.63
CA CYS A 115 6.18 -3.63 -2.95
C CYS A 115 6.69 -2.23 -3.27
N THR A 116 5.87 -1.46 -4.01
CA THR A 116 6.14 -0.04 -4.26
C THR A 116 5.25 0.77 -3.32
N ASN A 117 5.84 1.43 -2.31
CA ASN A 117 5.09 2.17 -1.30
C ASN A 117 4.11 3.17 -1.93
N PRO A 118 2.90 3.32 -1.35
CA PRO A 118 1.97 4.35 -1.77
C PRO A 118 2.56 5.74 -1.58
N THR A 119 2.38 6.60 -2.56
CA THR A 119 2.64 8.05 -2.43
C THR A 119 1.31 8.73 -2.13
N ASN A 120 1.13 9.09 -0.86
CA ASN A 120 -0.09 9.70 -0.36
C ASN A 120 0.02 11.23 -0.37
N SER A 121 -0.98 11.89 -0.93
CA SER A 121 -1.07 13.37 -1.01
C SER A 121 -2.15 13.97 -0.11
N ILE A 122 -2.83 13.13 0.69
CA ILE A 122 -3.89 13.61 1.59
C ILE A 122 -3.27 14.34 2.78
N THR A 123 -3.79 15.52 3.07
CA THR A 123 -3.39 16.33 4.24
C THR A 123 -4.28 16.00 5.44
N TYR A 124 -3.68 15.85 6.61
CA TYR A 124 -4.35 15.60 7.88
C TYR A 124 -4.19 16.77 8.85
N PRO A 125 -5.11 16.95 9.83
CA PRO A 125 -6.30 16.15 10.08
C PRO A 125 -7.41 16.37 9.06
N LEU A 126 -8.28 15.35 8.87
CA LEU A 126 -9.39 15.37 7.96
C LEU A 126 -10.66 14.89 8.67
N THR A 127 -11.75 15.67 8.63
CA THR A 127 -13.03 15.24 9.22
C THR A 127 -13.60 14.06 8.42
N VAL A 128 -14.00 13.00 9.13
CA VAL A 128 -14.78 11.90 8.56
C VAL A 128 -16.24 12.33 8.53
N PRO A 129 -16.86 12.47 7.34
CA PRO A 129 -18.25 12.94 7.26
C PRO A 129 -19.19 11.93 7.89
N ALA A 130 -20.14 12.42 8.72
CA ALA A 130 -21.13 11.61 9.38
C ALA A 130 -22.51 12.27 9.36
N ALA A 131 -23.57 11.44 9.29
CA ALA A 131 -24.96 11.83 9.45
C ALA A 131 -25.78 10.63 9.93
N ALA A 132 -27.08 10.80 10.20
CA ALA A 132 -27.97 9.69 10.55
C ALA A 132 -27.96 8.58 9.45
N THR A 133 -27.89 8.97 8.19
CA THR A 133 -27.53 8.10 7.06
C THR A 133 -26.19 8.57 6.54
N ALA A 134 -25.23 7.63 6.38
CA ALA A 134 -23.88 7.95 5.97
C ALA A 134 -23.86 8.84 4.71
N PRO A 135 -23.24 10.02 4.75
CA PRO A 135 -23.18 10.93 3.62
C PRO A 135 -22.16 10.48 2.56
N ALA A 136 -21.92 11.30 1.53
CA ALA A 136 -20.90 11.04 0.54
C ALA A 136 -19.52 10.85 1.21
N ALA A 137 -18.82 9.77 0.83
CA ALA A 137 -17.50 9.46 1.36
C ALA A 137 -16.45 10.46 0.87
N VAL A 138 -15.47 10.75 1.71
CA VAL A 138 -14.29 11.57 1.37
C VAL A 138 -13.08 10.69 1.17
N LYS A 139 -12.17 11.14 0.32
CA LYS A 139 -10.88 10.48 0.11
C LYS A 139 -9.99 10.72 1.34
N VAL A 140 -9.50 9.62 1.94
CA VAL A 140 -8.74 9.65 3.19
C VAL A 140 -7.30 9.17 3.06
N PHE A 141 -6.97 8.48 1.97
CA PHE A 141 -5.62 8.04 1.65
C PHE A 141 -5.53 7.75 0.15
N ASN A 142 -4.37 7.94 -0.46
CA ASN A 142 -4.19 7.54 -1.85
C ASN A 142 -2.79 6.98 -2.12
N ALA A 143 -2.70 6.22 -3.20
CA ALA A 143 -1.49 5.86 -3.89
C ALA A 143 -1.50 6.55 -5.25
N ALA A 144 -0.57 7.44 -5.51
CA ALA A 144 -0.42 8.07 -6.81
C ALA A 144 -0.14 7.03 -7.90
N THR A 145 -0.31 7.41 -9.17
CA THR A 145 0.06 6.57 -10.32
C THR A 145 1.51 6.10 -10.19
N ASN A 146 1.77 4.84 -10.53
CA ASN A 146 3.05 4.14 -10.39
C ASN A 146 3.51 3.95 -8.93
N SER A 147 2.60 4.08 -7.96
CA SER A 147 2.86 3.77 -6.56
C SER A 147 1.78 2.84 -5.99
N GLY A 148 2.01 2.29 -4.80
CA GLY A 148 1.03 1.44 -4.12
C GLY A 148 0.78 0.10 -4.82
N MET A 149 1.77 -0.47 -5.49
CA MET A 149 1.70 -1.80 -6.09
C MET A 149 2.21 -2.86 -5.12
N GLY A 150 1.43 -3.92 -4.92
CA GLY A 150 1.74 -5.02 -4.01
C GLY A 150 0.74 -5.15 -2.86
N ARG A 151 1.23 -5.57 -1.69
CA ARG A 151 0.42 -5.81 -0.49
C ARG A 151 0.83 -4.86 0.62
N PHE A 152 -0.16 -4.25 1.27
CA PHE A 152 0.04 -3.22 2.30
C PHE A 152 -0.88 -3.45 3.48
N THR A 153 -0.42 -3.00 4.66
CA THR A 153 -1.32 -2.58 5.72
C THR A 153 -1.38 -1.05 5.71
N VAL A 154 -2.57 -0.50 5.53
CA VAL A 154 -2.83 0.93 5.69
C VAL A 154 -3.50 1.11 7.06
N THR A 155 -2.95 1.98 7.90
CA THR A 155 -3.42 2.17 9.27
C THR A 155 -3.87 3.61 9.49
N PRO A 156 -5.17 3.90 9.29
CA PRO A 156 -5.77 5.15 9.73
C PRO A 156 -5.75 5.28 11.25
N SER A 157 -5.47 6.49 11.74
CA SER A 157 -5.59 6.89 13.14
C SER A 157 -6.74 7.89 13.25
N ILE A 158 -7.78 7.52 13.98
CA ILE A 158 -9.04 8.27 14.07
C ILE A 158 -9.21 8.77 15.49
N ASN A 159 -9.44 10.09 15.62
CA ASN A 159 -9.85 10.74 16.85
C ASN A 159 -11.37 10.88 16.89
N VAL A 160 -11.95 10.61 18.06
CA VAL A 160 -13.35 10.89 18.36
C VAL A 160 -13.41 11.92 19.48
N SER A 161 -14.01 13.06 19.20
CA SER A 161 -14.25 14.13 20.17
C SER A 161 -15.54 13.86 20.95
N ILE A 162 -15.47 13.89 22.28
CA ILE A 162 -16.57 13.66 23.21
C ILE A 162 -16.70 14.91 24.09
N PRO A 163 -17.74 15.73 23.89
CA PRO A 163 -17.99 16.90 24.73
C PRO A 163 -18.19 16.52 26.21
N GLY A 164 -17.67 17.34 27.13
CA GLY A 164 -17.76 17.08 28.56
C GLY A 164 -19.20 17.05 29.13
N ASN A 165 -20.16 17.57 28.36
CA ASN A 165 -21.60 17.52 28.69
C ASN A 165 -22.35 16.41 27.95
N SER A 166 -21.66 15.42 27.39
CA SER A 166 -22.29 14.27 26.74
C SER A 166 -23.05 13.42 27.78
N TYR A 167 -24.08 12.73 27.32
CA TYR A 167 -24.76 11.74 28.15
C TYR A 167 -23.90 10.48 28.28
N ALA A 168 -23.85 9.89 29.47
CA ALA A 168 -23.19 8.60 29.64
C ALA A 168 -23.99 7.50 28.93
N GLY A 169 -23.32 6.66 28.13
CA GLY A 169 -23.97 5.62 27.36
C GLY A 169 -23.01 4.91 26.40
N SER A 170 -23.54 3.92 25.69
CA SER A 170 -22.81 3.22 24.63
C SER A 170 -23.19 3.81 23.28
N TYR A 171 -22.30 4.56 22.67
CA TYR A 171 -22.49 5.17 21.37
C TYR A 171 -21.95 4.25 20.26
N THR A 172 -22.74 4.02 19.25
CA THR A 172 -22.35 3.22 18.07
C THR A 172 -22.38 4.06 16.80
N SER A 173 -21.45 3.76 15.90
CA SER A 173 -21.37 4.34 14.55
C SER A 173 -20.93 3.25 13.57
N THR A 174 -21.47 3.27 12.36
CA THR A 174 -21.01 2.40 11.28
C THR A 174 -20.06 3.19 10.37
N LEU A 175 -18.79 2.80 10.36
CA LEU A 175 -17.77 3.35 9.47
C LEU A 175 -17.72 2.54 8.19
N THR A 176 -17.91 3.19 7.05
CA THR A 176 -17.80 2.58 5.72
C THR A 176 -16.52 3.04 5.04
N ILE A 177 -15.70 2.08 4.63
CA ILE A 177 -14.43 2.31 3.94
C ILE A 177 -14.45 1.56 2.62
N ALA A 178 -14.03 2.20 1.55
CA ALA A 178 -13.96 1.60 0.23
C ALA A 178 -12.62 1.91 -0.45
N ALA A 179 -12.14 0.95 -1.23
CA ALA A 179 -11.01 1.12 -2.12
C ALA A 179 -11.50 1.40 -3.54
N VAL A 180 -10.95 2.42 -4.17
CA VAL A 180 -11.32 2.89 -5.50
C VAL A 180 -10.07 2.92 -6.38
N SER A 181 -10.18 2.47 -7.63
CA SER A 181 -9.10 2.55 -8.62
C SER A 181 -8.84 4.00 -9.03
N GLY A 182 -7.57 4.36 -9.17
CA GLY A 182 -7.12 5.72 -9.45
C GLY A 182 -6.80 6.51 -8.16
N PRO A 183 -5.85 7.45 -8.22
CA PRO A 183 -5.38 8.21 -7.07
C PRO A 183 -6.38 9.27 -6.59
#